data_d9c084dd8d09873fb7890a3519ce0ff9
#
_entry.id   d9c084dd8d09873fb7890a3519ce0ff9
#
_cell.length_a   1.000
_cell.length_b   1.000
_cell.length_c   1.000
_cell.angle_alpha   90.00
_cell.angle_beta   90.00
_cell.angle_gamma   90.00
#
_symmetry.space_group_name_H-M   'P 1'
#
loop_
_entity.id
_entity.type
_entity.pdbx_description
1 polymer ?
#
loop_
_entity_poly.entity_id
_entity_poly.type
_entity_poly.pdbx_seq_one_letter_code
_entity_poly.pdbx_strand_id
1 'polypeptide(L)'
;IGSNGQESTPSQTIMAQTLPTFESVSFITAISDLPRQIKIIWRPHTNLGIKYYSIQRSTLQTSDWKEIKKINGRLNAEFIDTKLGDNEVYLYRLIAITFDGLKSSSSPIIQAKTKPLPLTINNFNATKDLPRKIELTWDPSVTADVKSYKVYKGTAGTDKFFREVAHIDVKNNIR
;
A
#
# COMPACT_ATOMS: atom_id res chain seq x y z
N ILE A 1 4.53 -54.07 15.33
CA ILE A 1 3.64 -54.74 16.29
C ILE A 1 3.25 -56.07 15.69
N GLY A 2 3.54 -57.15 16.38
CA GLY A 2 3.14 -58.46 15.96
C GLY A 2 1.62 -58.69 16.05
N SER A 3 1.10 -59.70 15.38
CA SER A 3 -0.33 -60.08 15.41
C SER A 3 -0.85 -60.43 16.81
N ASN A 4 0.06 -60.68 17.75
CA ASN A 4 -0.20 -60.95 19.18
C ASN A 4 -0.12 -59.66 20.05
N GLY A 5 0.04 -58.47 19.46
CA GLY A 5 0.15 -57.20 20.17
C GLY A 5 1.53 -56.87 20.77
N GLN A 6 2.53 -57.72 20.57
CA GLN A 6 3.88 -57.44 21.06
C GLN A 6 4.60 -56.45 20.13
N GLU A 7 5.32 -55.47 20.73
CA GLU A 7 6.13 -54.49 20.00
C GLU A 7 7.58 -54.99 19.86
N SER A 8 8.20 -54.69 18.74
CA SER A 8 9.63 -54.91 18.54
C SER A 8 10.45 -53.92 19.36
N THR A 9 11.73 -54.18 19.52
CA THR A 9 12.66 -53.15 19.99
C THR A 9 12.63 -51.94 19.03
N PRO A 10 12.78 -50.70 19.52
CA PRO A 10 12.85 -49.55 18.68
C PRO A 10 13.97 -49.66 17.62
N SER A 11 13.76 -49.09 16.44
CA SER A 11 14.82 -48.91 15.44
C SER A 11 15.91 -47.98 15.95
N GLN A 12 17.03 -47.91 15.25
CA GLN A 12 18.07 -46.92 15.52
C GLN A 12 17.52 -45.50 15.37
N THR A 13 17.96 -44.59 16.25
CA THR A 13 17.63 -43.16 16.16
C THR A 13 18.38 -42.55 14.99
N ILE A 14 17.66 -41.86 14.11
CA ILE A 14 18.22 -41.08 13.02
C ILE A 14 18.08 -39.61 13.38
N MET A 15 19.21 -38.88 13.32
CA MET A 15 19.21 -37.42 13.45
C MET A 15 19.02 -36.81 12.07
N ALA A 16 18.08 -35.87 11.97
CA ALA A 16 17.87 -35.04 10.79
C ALA A 16 17.90 -33.54 11.20
N GLN A 17 18.58 -32.73 10.41
CA GLN A 17 18.66 -31.31 10.63
C GLN A 17 18.20 -30.57 9.36
N THR A 18 17.34 -29.57 9.53
CA THR A 18 16.96 -28.67 8.44
C THR A 18 18.06 -27.65 8.19
N LEU A 19 18.18 -27.18 6.95
CA LEU A 19 19.07 -26.06 6.65
C LEU A 19 18.62 -24.80 7.42
N PRO A 20 19.57 -24.03 7.97
CA PRO A 20 19.24 -22.77 8.61
C PRO A 20 18.67 -21.79 7.58
N THR A 21 17.77 -20.92 8.03
CA THR A 21 17.34 -19.78 7.21
C THR A 21 18.53 -18.84 6.97
N PHE A 22 18.68 -18.35 5.75
CA PHE A 22 19.71 -17.35 5.46
C PHE A 22 19.26 -15.94 5.84
N GLU A 23 20.20 -15.00 5.85
CA GLU A 23 19.96 -13.64 6.29
C GLU A 23 18.82 -12.95 5.53
N SER A 24 18.18 -12.02 6.19
CA SER A 24 17.14 -11.18 5.57
C SER A 24 17.74 -10.08 4.68
N VAL A 25 16.87 -9.41 3.93
CA VAL A 25 17.21 -8.14 3.26
C VAL A 25 17.67 -7.13 4.31
N SER A 26 18.87 -6.61 4.16
CA SER A 26 19.55 -5.77 5.18
C SER A 26 18.94 -4.38 5.37
N PHE A 27 18.24 -3.87 4.35
CA PHE A 27 17.64 -2.54 4.37
C PHE A 27 16.34 -2.53 3.59
N ILE A 28 15.31 -1.93 4.18
CA ILE A 28 14.01 -1.67 3.56
C ILE A 28 13.47 -0.33 4.07
N THR A 29 12.88 0.45 3.19
CA THR A 29 12.20 1.71 3.51
C THR A 29 10.98 1.91 2.63
N ALA A 30 10.12 2.86 2.98
CA ALA A 30 8.97 3.22 2.18
C ALA A 30 8.80 4.74 2.09
N ILE A 31 8.30 5.20 0.95
CA ILE A 31 7.87 6.58 0.74
C ILE A 31 6.38 6.67 1.03
N SER A 32 6.04 7.48 2.03
CA SER A 32 4.68 7.80 2.47
C SER A 32 4.10 9.02 1.75
N ASP A 33 2.87 9.39 2.09
CA ASP A 33 2.15 10.58 1.64
C ASP A 33 1.95 10.70 0.13
N LEU A 34 1.96 9.55 -0.56
CA LEU A 34 1.54 9.44 -1.94
C LEU A 34 0.03 9.13 -2.01
N PRO A 35 -0.71 9.67 -3.01
CA PRO A 35 -2.14 9.43 -3.14
C PRO A 35 -2.41 7.96 -3.53
N ARG A 36 -3.04 7.20 -2.64
CA ARG A 36 -3.45 5.79 -2.82
C ARG A 36 -2.36 4.85 -3.26
N GLN A 37 -1.11 5.16 -2.94
CA GLN A 37 0.04 4.33 -3.24
C GLN A 37 1.16 4.52 -2.23
N ILE A 38 2.02 3.50 -2.13
CA ILE A 38 3.22 3.49 -1.31
C ILE A 38 4.36 2.91 -2.15
N LYS A 39 5.49 3.60 -2.20
CA LYS A 39 6.70 3.09 -2.84
C LYS A 39 7.61 2.46 -1.80
N ILE A 40 7.96 1.19 -2.01
CA ILE A 40 8.84 0.41 -1.16
C ILE A 40 10.19 0.30 -1.87
N ILE A 41 11.27 0.51 -1.15
CA ILE A 41 12.65 0.45 -1.66
C ILE A 41 13.46 -0.42 -0.70
N TRP A 42 14.31 -1.28 -1.25
CA TRP A 42 15.21 -2.12 -0.45
C TRP A 42 16.59 -2.23 -1.09
N ARG A 43 17.56 -2.70 -0.31
CA ARG A 43 18.86 -3.03 -0.84
C ARG A 43 18.83 -4.45 -1.44
N PRO A 44 19.30 -4.66 -2.68
CA PRO A 44 19.44 -5.99 -3.24
C PRO A 44 20.22 -6.93 -2.32
N HIS A 45 19.75 -8.16 -2.18
CA HIS A 45 20.38 -9.14 -1.33
C HIS A 45 21.77 -9.54 -1.86
N THR A 46 22.73 -9.79 -0.97
CA THR A 46 24.12 -10.18 -1.32
C THR A 46 24.20 -11.58 -1.92
N ASN A 47 23.33 -12.50 -1.50
CA ASN A 47 23.32 -13.88 -2.03
C ASN A 47 22.94 -13.87 -3.52
N LEU A 48 23.85 -14.36 -4.38
CA LEU A 48 23.67 -14.43 -5.83
C LEU A 48 22.59 -15.42 -6.27
N GLY A 49 22.23 -16.39 -5.42
CA GLY A 49 21.19 -17.39 -5.66
C GLY A 49 19.76 -16.89 -5.50
N ILE A 50 19.52 -15.58 -5.25
CA ILE A 50 18.16 -15.03 -5.13
C ILE A 50 17.46 -15.04 -6.49
N LYS A 51 16.30 -15.69 -6.53
CA LYS A 51 15.40 -15.77 -7.66
C LYS A 51 14.42 -14.61 -7.68
N TYR A 52 13.76 -14.34 -6.52
CA TYR A 52 12.79 -13.27 -6.40
C TYR A 52 12.63 -12.80 -4.94
N TYR A 53 11.97 -11.66 -4.77
CA TYR A 53 11.51 -11.15 -3.47
C TYR A 53 9.99 -11.30 -3.37
N SER A 54 9.52 -11.84 -2.24
CA SER A 54 8.11 -11.86 -1.86
C SER A 54 7.84 -10.60 -1.02
N ILE A 55 7.00 -9.70 -1.54
CA ILE A 55 6.56 -8.51 -0.80
C ILE A 55 5.28 -8.87 -0.06
N GLN A 56 5.29 -8.68 1.24
CA GLN A 56 4.16 -8.95 2.10
C GLN A 56 3.66 -7.66 2.73
N ARG A 57 2.33 -7.54 2.77
CA ARG A 57 1.61 -6.41 3.38
C ARG A 57 0.69 -6.89 4.48
N SER A 58 0.55 -6.08 5.53
CA SER A 58 -0.43 -6.20 6.60
C SER A 58 -0.99 -4.81 6.95
N THR A 59 -1.97 -4.77 7.84
CA THR A 59 -2.50 -3.54 8.43
C THR A 59 -2.25 -3.55 9.93
N LEU A 60 -2.45 -2.40 10.60
CA LEU A 60 -2.32 -2.32 12.07
C LEU A 60 -3.37 -3.14 12.81
N GLN A 61 -4.53 -3.39 12.18
CA GLN A 61 -5.64 -4.10 12.81
C GLN A 61 -5.54 -5.62 12.69
N THR A 62 -4.76 -6.10 11.73
CA THR A 62 -4.63 -7.54 11.47
C THR A 62 -3.17 -7.94 11.52
N SER A 63 -2.86 -9.08 12.16
CA SER A 63 -1.52 -9.66 12.11
C SER A 63 -1.31 -10.54 10.86
N ASP A 64 -2.24 -10.51 9.92
CA ASP A 64 -2.22 -11.35 8.73
C ASP A 64 -1.32 -10.75 7.66
N TRP A 65 -0.22 -11.42 7.39
CA TRP A 65 0.70 -11.07 6.33
C TRP A 65 0.28 -11.71 5.02
N LYS A 66 -0.09 -10.89 4.04
CA LYS A 66 -0.46 -11.36 2.69
C LYS A 66 0.65 -11.02 1.70
N GLU A 67 1.07 -12.02 0.91
CA GLU A 67 1.93 -11.76 -0.24
C GLU A 67 1.14 -10.96 -1.28
N ILE A 68 1.61 -9.75 -1.59
CA ILE A 68 0.97 -8.87 -2.57
C ILE A 68 1.68 -8.88 -3.92
N LYS A 69 2.98 -9.21 -3.92
CA LYS A 69 3.77 -9.24 -5.16
C LYS A 69 5.02 -10.11 -5.02
N LYS A 70 5.37 -10.78 -6.13
CA LYS A 70 6.70 -11.38 -6.35
C LYS A 70 7.47 -10.51 -7.31
N ILE A 71 8.66 -10.08 -6.93
CA ILE A 71 9.57 -9.29 -7.76
C ILE A 71 10.72 -10.17 -8.18
N ASN A 72 10.75 -10.58 -9.43
CA ASN A 72 11.77 -11.46 -9.98
C ASN A 72 13.09 -10.71 -10.16
N GLY A 73 14.19 -11.43 -9.94
CA GLY A 73 15.54 -10.92 -10.13
C GLY A 73 16.11 -10.21 -8.90
N ARG A 74 17.32 -10.63 -8.54
CA ARG A 74 18.02 -10.16 -7.34
C ARG A 74 18.28 -8.66 -7.30
N LEU A 75 18.52 -8.03 -8.46
CA LEU A 75 18.91 -6.61 -8.54
C LEU A 75 17.70 -5.65 -8.51
N ASN A 76 16.47 -6.15 -8.62
CA ASN A 76 15.30 -5.32 -8.45
C ASN A 76 15.20 -4.89 -6.99
N ALA A 77 15.02 -3.59 -6.78
CA ALA A 77 15.15 -2.94 -5.48
C ALA A 77 13.98 -2.04 -5.11
N GLU A 78 12.89 -2.03 -5.90
CA GLU A 78 11.73 -1.20 -5.65
C GLU A 78 10.41 -1.84 -6.11
N PHE A 79 9.33 -1.41 -5.48
CA PHE A 79 7.96 -1.77 -5.84
C PHE A 79 7.01 -0.64 -5.44
N ILE A 80 5.99 -0.38 -6.27
CA ILE A 80 4.92 0.56 -5.94
C ILE A 80 3.64 -0.23 -5.70
N ASP A 81 3.15 -0.20 -4.47
CA ASP A 81 1.85 -0.72 -4.10
C ASP A 81 0.78 0.33 -4.40
N THR A 82 -0.24 -0.02 -5.15
CA THR A 82 -1.26 0.90 -5.67
C THR A 82 -2.67 0.45 -5.27
N LYS A 83 -3.67 1.30 -5.53
CA LYS A 83 -5.09 1.06 -5.20
C LYS A 83 -5.31 0.90 -3.69
N LEU A 84 -4.55 1.62 -2.91
CA LEU A 84 -4.68 1.69 -1.46
C LEU A 84 -5.78 2.68 -1.06
N GLY A 85 -6.25 2.59 0.18
CA GLY A 85 -7.16 3.57 0.76
C GLY A 85 -6.48 4.93 0.97
N ASP A 86 -7.27 5.97 1.23
CA ASP A 86 -6.77 7.30 1.55
C ASP A 86 -6.56 7.42 3.07
N ASN A 87 -5.45 8.03 3.48
CA ASN A 87 -5.11 8.24 4.91
C ASN A 87 -4.93 6.93 5.71
N GLU A 88 -4.61 5.82 5.05
CA GLU A 88 -4.46 4.51 5.68
C GLU A 88 -2.99 4.16 5.91
N VAL A 89 -2.76 3.39 6.98
CA VAL A 89 -1.45 2.90 7.39
C VAL A 89 -1.32 1.43 7.01
N TYR A 90 -0.21 1.11 6.35
CA TYR A 90 0.15 -0.24 5.93
C TYR A 90 1.53 -0.63 6.48
N LEU A 91 1.66 -1.91 6.77
CA LEU A 91 2.90 -2.54 7.20
C LEU A 91 3.45 -3.39 6.05
N TYR A 92 4.76 -3.36 5.84
CA TYR A 92 5.42 -4.14 4.80
C TYR A 92 6.63 -4.86 5.36
N ARG A 93 6.91 -6.03 4.78
CA ARG A 93 8.13 -6.79 4.95
C ARG A 93 8.46 -7.56 3.67
N LEU A 94 9.71 -7.97 3.53
CA LEU A 94 10.23 -8.74 2.40
C LEU A 94 10.78 -10.08 2.87
N ILE A 95 10.64 -11.08 2.02
CA ILE A 95 11.32 -12.37 2.12
C ILE A 95 12.04 -12.59 0.80
N ALA A 96 13.33 -12.90 0.83
CA ALA A 96 14.10 -13.27 -0.34
C ALA A 96 14.01 -14.79 -0.55
N ILE A 97 13.83 -15.22 -1.80
CA ILE A 97 13.68 -16.64 -2.16
C ILE A 97 14.71 -16.99 -3.23
N THR A 98 15.43 -18.07 -3.03
CA THR A 98 16.47 -18.60 -3.91
C THR A 98 15.89 -19.43 -5.06
N PHE A 99 16.73 -19.81 -6.04
CA PHE A 99 16.32 -20.68 -7.16
C PHE A 99 15.94 -22.09 -6.70
N ASP A 100 16.53 -22.60 -5.63
CA ASP A 100 16.22 -23.89 -5.00
C ASP A 100 15.06 -23.81 -3.98
N GLY A 101 14.43 -22.65 -3.86
CA GLY A 101 13.23 -22.47 -3.04
C GLY A 101 13.48 -22.17 -1.56
N LEU A 102 14.72 -21.98 -1.13
CA LEU A 102 15.01 -21.59 0.25
C LEU A 102 14.52 -20.16 0.50
N LYS A 103 13.99 -19.92 1.70
CA LYS A 103 13.47 -18.62 2.14
C LYS A 103 14.42 -18.00 3.15
N SER A 104 14.66 -16.69 3.01
CA SER A 104 15.32 -15.92 4.06
C SER A 104 14.42 -15.74 5.28
N SER A 105 14.99 -15.29 6.39
CA SER A 105 14.20 -14.64 7.41
C SER A 105 13.54 -13.36 6.83
N SER A 106 12.45 -12.90 7.45
CA SER A 106 11.79 -11.68 7.00
C SER A 106 12.65 -10.44 7.28
N SER A 107 12.58 -9.45 6.40
CA SER A 107 13.16 -8.13 6.65
C SER A 107 12.58 -7.49 7.92
N PRO A 108 13.17 -6.42 8.44
CA PRO A 108 12.50 -5.54 9.37
C PRO A 108 11.13 -5.10 8.81
N ILE A 109 10.15 -4.90 9.72
CA ILE A 109 8.84 -4.40 9.37
C ILE A 109 8.95 -2.88 9.24
N ILE A 110 8.46 -2.35 8.13
CA ILE A 110 8.33 -0.90 7.91
C ILE A 110 6.86 -0.51 7.87
N GLN A 111 6.59 0.71 8.28
CA GLN A 111 5.27 1.33 8.26
C GLN A 111 5.27 2.48 7.27
N ALA A 112 4.18 2.62 6.50
CA ALA A 112 3.96 3.75 5.63
C ALA A 112 2.48 4.11 5.58
N LYS A 113 2.20 5.39 5.31
CA LYS A 113 0.85 5.95 5.29
C LYS A 113 0.58 6.59 3.94
N THR A 114 -0.61 6.38 3.40
CA THR A 114 -1.09 7.04 2.19
C THR A 114 -1.53 8.48 2.49
N LYS A 115 -1.52 9.31 1.47
CA LYS A 115 -1.97 10.70 1.58
C LYS A 115 -3.45 10.78 1.93
N PRO A 116 -3.87 11.68 2.86
CA PRO A 116 -5.28 11.95 3.09
C PRO A 116 -5.92 12.64 1.90
N LEU A 117 -7.23 12.55 1.80
CA LEU A 117 -8.00 13.37 0.87
C LEU A 117 -7.86 14.86 1.23
N PRO A 118 -7.93 15.77 0.24
CA PRO A 118 -8.05 17.19 0.52
C PRO A 118 -9.24 17.46 1.45
N LEU A 119 -9.08 18.45 2.32
CA LEU A 119 -10.18 18.91 3.17
C LEU A 119 -11.29 19.51 2.30
N THR A 120 -12.52 19.36 2.75
CA THR A 120 -13.69 20.00 2.12
C THR A 120 -13.53 21.51 2.15
N ILE A 121 -14.06 22.16 1.12
CA ILE A 121 -14.11 23.63 1.06
C ILE A 121 -15.14 24.16 2.06
N ASN A 122 -14.90 25.37 2.57
CA ASN A 122 -15.80 26.10 3.45
C ASN A 122 -16.53 27.22 2.70
N ASN A 123 -17.59 27.72 3.31
CA ASN A 123 -18.37 28.89 2.84
C ASN A 123 -18.82 28.75 1.38
N PHE A 124 -19.18 27.50 0.97
CA PHE A 124 -19.74 27.29 -0.36
C PHE A 124 -21.16 27.84 -0.43
N ASN A 125 -21.35 28.90 -1.22
CA ASN A 125 -22.60 29.62 -1.38
C ASN A 125 -22.98 29.74 -2.86
N ALA A 126 -24.26 29.83 -3.09
CA ALA A 126 -24.85 30.09 -4.41
C ALA A 126 -25.80 31.28 -4.33
N THR A 127 -25.73 32.18 -5.32
CA THR A 127 -26.69 33.27 -5.43
C THR A 127 -28.10 32.77 -5.74
N LYS A 128 -29.10 33.48 -5.27
CA LYS A 128 -30.53 33.25 -5.55
C LYS A 128 -31.05 34.41 -6.43
N ASP A 129 -32.10 34.13 -7.14
CA ASP A 129 -32.91 35.17 -7.85
C ASP A 129 -32.17 35.95 -8.94
N LEU A 130 -31.05 35.44 -9.46
CA LEU A 130 -30.40 36.04 -10.63
C LEU A 130 -31.02 35.50 -11.95
N PRO A 131 -31.28 36.34 -12.95
CA PRO A 131 -31.87 35.90 -14.20
C PRO A 131 -30.90 35.01 -14.99
N ARG A 132 -31.28 33.76 -15.21
CA ARG A 132 -30.58 32.74 -16.05
C ARG A 132 -29.14 32.44 -15.64
N LYS A 133 -28.67 32.85 -14.45
CA LYS A 133 -27.34 32.54 -13.93
C LYS A 133 -27.37 32.23 -12.43
N ILE A 134 -26.40 31.44 -12.00
CA ILE A 134 -26.07 31.21 -10.59
C ILE A 134 -24.59 31.53 -10.43
N GLU A 135 -24.26 32.35 -9.48
CA GLU A 135 -22.87 32.62 -9.08
C GLU A 135 -22.56 31.79 -7.85
N LEU A 136 -21.42 31.12 -7.89
CA LEU A 136 -20.93 30.26 -6.80
C LEU A 136 -19.71 30.95 -6.18
N THR A 137 -19.65 30.95 -4.87
CA THR A 137 -18.51 31.45 -4.09
C THR A 137 -18.12 30.43 -3.04
N TRP A 138 -16.83 30.33 -2.75
CA TRP A 138 -16.29 29.48 -1.69
C TRP A 138 -14.95 29.99 -1.23
N ASP A 139 -14.54 29.55 -0.04
CA ASP A 139 -13.19 29.80 0.44
C ASP A 139 -12.18 28.89 -0.27
N PRO A 140 -10.97 29.39 -0.57
CA PRO A 140 -9.91 28.55 -1.07
C PRO A 140 -9.63 27.38 -0.13
N SER A 141 -9.32 26.21 -0.69
CA SER A 141 -8.92 25.04 0.11
C SER A 141 -7.69 25.36 0.96
N VAL A 142 -7.73 24.97 2.23
CA VAL A 142 -6.58 25.05 3.13
C VAL A 142 -5.55 23.95 2.86
N THR A 143 -5.87 22.96 2.02
CA THR A 143 -4.95 21.91 1.61
C THR A 143 -4.00 22.45 0.54
N ALA A 144 -2.71 22.51 0.85
CA ALA A 144 -1.71 23.26 0.07
C ALA A 144 -1.50 22.77 -1.39
N ASP A 145 -1.84 21.52 -1.70
CA ASP A 145 -1.60 20.90 -3.01
C ASP A 145 -2.86 20.68 -3.84
N VAL A 146 -3.95 21.36 -3.53
CA VAL A 146 -5.15 21.38 -4.36
C VAL A 146 -4.84 22.11 -5.66
N LYS A 147 -5.03 21.43 -6.79
CA LYS A 147 -4.75 21.95 -8.13
C LYS A 147 -5.98 22.56 -8.79
N SER A 148 -7.16 22.04 -8.50
CA SER A 148 -8.40 22.47 -9.15
C SER A 148 -9.62 22.12 -8.33
N TYR A 149 -10.72 22.81 -8.63
CA TYR A 149 -12.05 22.51 -8.13
C TYR A 149 -12.92 22.00 -9.26
N LYS A 150 -13.72 21.00 -8.98
CA LYS A 150 -14.76 20.51 -9.88
C LYS A 150 -16.12 20.89 -9.35
N VAL A 151 -16.91 21.55 -10.18
CA VAL A 151 -18.26 21.97 -9.85
C VAL A 151 -19.24 20.98 -10.47
N TYR A 152 -20.11 20.47 -9.65
CA TYR A 152 -21.15 19.55 -10.08
C TYR A 152 -22.54 20.16 -9.89
N LYS A 153 -23.42 19.96 -10.85
CA LYS A 153 -24.83 20.34 -10.80
C LYS A 153 -25.70 19.09 -10.74
N GLY A 154 -26.62 19.05 -9.79
CA GLY A 154 -27.64 18.03 -9.64
C GLY A 154 -29.05 18.64 -9.67
N THR A 155 -30.07 17.79 -9.74
CA THR A 155 -31.47 18.17 -9.58
C THR A 155 -31.90 17.96 -8.14
N ALA A 156 -32.60 18.93 -7.55
CA ALA A 156 -33.08 18.82 -6.17
C ALA A 156 -33.90 17.55 -5.96
N GLY A 157 -33.66 16.89 -4.83
CA GLY A 157 -34.36 15.64 -4.45
C GLY A 157 -33.80 14.35 -5.04
N THR A 158 -32.68 14.40 -5.78
CA THR A 158 -32.02 13.19 -6.28
C THR A 158 -30.50 13.26 -6.03
N ASP A 159 -29.98 12.46 -5.14
CA ASP A 159 -28.54 12.39 -4.86
C ASP A 159 -27.74 11.62 -5.96
N LYS A 160 -28.39 11.20 -7.03
CA LYS A 160 -27.84 10.22 -7.96
C LYS A 160 -27.35 10.77 -9.30
N PHE A 161 -27.63 12.03 -9.64
CA PHE A 161 -27.31 12.56 -10.98
C PHE A 161 -26.61 13.91 -10.91
N PHE A 162 -25.36 13.90 -10.42
CA PHE A 162 -24.49 15.07 -10.51
C PHE A 162 -23.71 15.05 -11.83
N ARG A 163 -23.81 16.12 -12.60
CA ARG A 163 -23.02 16.34 -13.81
C ARG A 163 -21.97 17.43 -13.54
N GLU A 164 -20.70 17.16 -13.88
CA GLU A 164 -19.67 18.18 -13.88
C GLU A 164 -20.03 19.30 -14.86
N VAL A 165 -20.07 20.53 -14.38
CA VAL A 165 -20.43 21.72 -15.17
C VAL A 165 -19.28 22.71 -15.29
N ALA A 166 -18.27 22.63 -14.40
CA ALA A 166 -17.06 23.45 -14.49
C ALA A 166 -15.87 22.74 -13.84
N HIS A 167 -14.70 23.01 -14.41
CA HIS A 167 -13.39 22.67 -13.86
C HIS A 167 -12.61 23.98 -13.71
N ILE A 168 -12.17 24.29 -12.48
CA ILE A 168 -11.53 25.56 -12.16
C ILE A 168 -10.17 25.28 -11.58
N ASP A 169 -9.12 25.60 -12.31
CA ASP A 169 -7.75 25.47 -11.82
C ASP A 169 -7.45 26.53 -10.76
N VAL A 170 -6.82 26.08 -9.68
CA VAL A 170 -6.26 26.99 -8.68
C VAL A 170 -5.05 27.66 -9.32
N LYS A 171 -5.22 28.89 -9.82
CA LYS A 171 -4.10 29.70 -10.25
C LYS A 171 -3.19 29.90 -9.05
N ASN A 172 -1.94 29.43 -9.15
CA ASN A 172 -0.90 29.78 -8.19
C ASN A 172 -0.76 31.30 -8.22
N ASN A 173 -1.43 32.00 -7.31
CA ASN A 173 -1.10 33.37 -6.98
C ASN A 173 0.23 33.34 -6.22
N ILE A 174 1.32 33.16 -6.95
CA ILE A 174 2.63 33.57 -6.49
C ILE A 174 2.60 35.11 -6.53
N ARG A 175 2.30 35.72 -5.41
CA ARG A 175 2.65 37.11 -5.11
C ARG A 175 3.92 37.10 -4.28
#